data_6bab079b446a350ad6fd3f0e55747f50
#
_entry.id   6bab079b446a350ad6fd3f0e55747f50
#
_cell.length_a   1.000
_cell.length_b   1.000
_cell.length_c   1.000
_cell.angle_alpha   90.00
_cell.angle_beta   90.00
_cell.angle_gamma   90.00
#
_symmetry.space_group_name_H-M   'P 1'
#
loop_
_entity.id
_entity.type
_entity.pdbx_description
1 polymer ?
#
loop_
_entity_poly.entity_id
_entity_poly.type
_entity_poly.pdbx_seq_one_letter_code
_entity_poly.pdbx_strand_id
1 'polypeptide(L)'
;MPKVALLNQSGSQVGDIELNDSIFGIEPNNHVMFEAVIMQRASLRQGTHKTKIRSEVAGGGRKPWRQKGTGRARQGSIRSPQWRGGGTVFGPVPRSYSYKLPKKVRRLAIKSALSTKVAEENILVLETLSFEAPKTKDFKGLLKGLSVDSKALIVTADIDENVALSARNIPGVTVVTANGISVLDVLNHDKLIMTKQAVEKVEEVLA
;
A
#
# COMPACT_ATOMS: atom_id res chain seq x y z
N MET A 1 -5.01 -29.07 1.42
CA MET A 1 -4.40 -28.19 0.42
C MET A 1 -5.49 -27.66 -0.49
N PRO A 2 -5.71 -26.35 -0.56
CA PRO A 2 -6.73 -25.80 -1.46
C PRO A 2 -6.31 -26.02 -2.92
N LYS A 3 -7.25 -26.46 -3.73
CA LYS A 3 -7.07 -26.66 -5.19
C LYS A 3 -7.71 -25.50 -5.92
N VAL A 4 -6.99 -24.94 -6.88
CA VAL A 4 -7.45 -23.83 -7.70
C VAL A 4 -7.26 -24.18 -9.16
N ALA A 5 -8.23 -23.79 -10.01
CA ALA A 5 -8.15 -24.01 -11.44
C ALA A 5 -6.98 -23.22 -12.06
N LEU A 6 -6.16 -23.89 -12.86
CA LEU A 6 -5.12 -23.28 -13.67
C LEU A 6 -5.72 -22.90 -15.02
N LEU A 7 -5.69 -21.60 -15.33
CA LEU A 7 -6.28 -21.03 -16.54
C LEU A 7 -5.19 -20.63 -17.55
N ASN A 8 -5.55 -20.61 -18.81
CA ASN A 8 -4.76 -19.98 -19.84
C ASN A 8 -5.17 -18.49 -20.01
N GLN A 9 -4.48 -17.76 -20.88
CA GLN A 9 -4.80 -16.35 -21.16
C GLN A 9 -6.19 -16.13 -21.81
N SER A 10 -6.80 -17.17 -22.39
CA SER A 10 -8.15 -17.10 -22.94
C SER A 10 -9.26 -17.40 -21.92
N GLY A 11 -8.89 -17.71 -20.68
CA GLY A 11 -9.84 -18.06 -19.60
C GLY A 11 -10.27 -19.52 -19.58
N SER A 12 -9.68 -20.38 -20.44
CA SER A 12 -9.97 -21.82 -20.44
C SER A 12 -9.15 -22.54 -19.39
N GLN A 13 -9.73 -23.49 -18.69
CA GLN A 13 -9.06 -24.32 -17.70
C GLN A 13 -8.11 -25.31 -18.40
N VAL A 14 -6.85 -25.33 -17.99
CA VAL A 14 -5.81 -26.22 -18.48
C VAL A 14 -5.55 -27.37 -17.50
N GLY A 15 -5.77 -27.12 -16.20
CA GLY A 15 -5.55 -28.10 -15.14
C GLY A 15 -5.89 -27.52 -13.77
N ASP A 16 -5.40 -28.15 -12.73
CA ASP A 16 -5.53 -27.67 -11.35
C ASP A 16 -4.14 -27.52 -10.73
N ILE A 17 -4.00 -26.54 -9.84
CA ILE A 17 -2.80 -26.33 -9.02
C ILE A 17 -3.16 -26.51 -7.55
N GLU A 18 -2.31 -27.23 -6.80
CA GLU A 18 -2.41 -27.36 -5.36
C GLU A 18 -1.59 -26.25 -4.70
N LEU A 19 -2.23 -25.47 -3.83
CA LEU A 19 -1.59 -24.39 -3.08
C LEU A 19 -1.13 -24.90 -1.72
N ASN A 20 0.00 -24.39 -1.22
CA ASN A 20 0.55 -24.78 0.07
C ASN A 20 -0.37 -24.32 1.23
N ASP A 21 -0.82 -25.27 2.02
CA ASP A 21 -1.75 -25.07 3.14
C ASP A 21 -1.19 -24.14 4.23
N SER A 22 0.13 -24.17 4.46
CA SER A 22 0.78 -23.30 5.44
C SER A 22 0.81 -21.82 5.06
N ILE A 23 0.40 -21.46 3.84
CA ILE A 23 0.43 -20.10 3.30
C ILE A 23 -0.97 -19.66 2.87
N PHE A 24 -1.69 -20.52 2.16
CA PHE A 24 -2.99 -20.21 1.57
C PHE A 24 -4.18 -20.84 2.30
N GLY A 25 -3.94 -21.74 3.27
CA GLY A 25 -4.96 -22.44 4.02
C GLY A 25 -5.00 -22.12 5.52
N ILE A 26 -4.30 -21.10 5.97
CA ILE A 26 -4.32 -20.69 7.39
C ILE A 26 -5.62 -19.99 7.78
N GLU A 27 -6.01 -20.08 9.04
CA GLU A 27 -7.10 -19.28 9.59
C GLU A 27 -6.72 -17.79 9.57
N PRO A 28 -7.51 -16.91 8.89
CA PRO A 28 -7.18 -15.49 8.76
C PRO A 28 -7.22 -14.75 10.09
N ASN A 29 -6.15 -14.03 10.42
CA ASN A 29 -6.06 -13.20 11.61
C ASN A 29 -6.33 -11.72 11.24
N ASN A 30 -7.57 -11.26 11.48
CA ASN A 30 -8.02 -9.92 11.13
C ASN A 30 -7.24 -8.81 11.86
N HIS A 31 -6.83 -9.04 13.12
CA HIS A 31 -6.10 -8.03 13.89
C HIS A 31 -4.72 -7.76 13.28
N VAL A 32 -4.00 -8.81 12.91
CA VAL A 32 -2.67 -8.70 12.32
C VAL A 32 -2.74 -8.06 10.93
N MET A 33 -3.76 -8.39 10.13
CA MET A 33 -4.00 -7.74 8.84
C MET A 33 -4.28 -6.25 9.01
N PHE A 34 -5.12 -5.88 9.98
CA PHE A 34 -5.42 -4.48 10.29
C PHE A 34 -4.17 -3.69 10.68
N GLU A 35 -3.33 -4.22 11.59
CA GLU A 35 -2.08 -3.57 11.98
C GLU A 35 -1.13 -3.37 10.79
N ALA A 36 -1.03 -4.38 9.89
CA ALA A 36 -0.22 -4.27 8.69
C ALA A 36 -0.73 -3.17 7.74
N VAL A 37 -2.05 -3.05 7.54
CA VAL A 37 -2.67 -1.99 6.74
C VAL A 37 -2.40 -0.61 7.35
N ILE A 38 -2.57 -0.44 8.67
CA ILE A 38 -2.28 0.84 9.35
C ILE A 38 -0.80 1.21 9.19
N MET A 39 0.13 0.25 9.37
CA MET A 39 1.56 0.48 9.17
C MET A 39 1.88 0.93 7.74
N GLN A 40 1.33 0.25 6.74
CA GLN A 40 1.57 0.60 5.33
C GLN A 40 0.98 1.97 4.99
N ARG A 41 -0.25 2.28 5.43
CA ARG A 41 -0.86 3.61 5.25
C ARG A 41 -0.07 4.71 5.98
N ALA A 42 0.44 4.45 7.15
CA ALA A 42 1.29 5.39 7.87
C ALA A 42 2.60 5.66 7.13
N SER A 43 3.20 4.63 6.51
CA SER A 43 4.44 4.76 5.73
C SER A 43 4.27 5.58 4.45
N LEU A 44 3.06 5.64 3.89
CA LEU A 44 2.75 6.46 2.70
C LEU A 44 2.62 7.96 3.03
N ARG A 45 2.48 8.33 4.31
CA ARG A 45 2.35 9.72 4.72
C ARG A 45 3.69 10.45 4.64
N GLN A 46 3.76 11.50 3.84
CA GLN A 46 4.96 12.31 3.66
C GLN A 46 5.33 13.16 4.90
N GLY A 47 4.34 13.64 5.65
CA GLY A 47 4.52 14.34 6.92
C GLY A 47 5.20 15.71 6.84
N THR A 48 5.03 16.45 5.74
CA THR A 48 5.71 17.74 5.46
C THR A 48 5.00 18.97 6.05
N HIS A 49 3.86 18.78 6.74
CA HIS A 49 3.12 19.87 7.36
C HIS A 49 3.95 20.57 8.45
N LYS A 50 3.92 21.91 8.45
CA LYS A 50 4.67 22.74 9.37
C LYS A 50 3.95 24.05 9.67
N THR A 51 4.04 24.51 10.90
CA THR A 51 3.69 25.89 11.30
C THR A 51 4.93 26.62 11.76
N LYS A 52 4.95 27.95 11.57
CA LYS A 52 6.08 28.78 12.01
C LYS A 52 6.04 28.98 13.52
N ILE A 53 7.13 28.64 14.20
CA ILE A 53 7.36 28.96 15.61
C ILE A 53 7.83 30.43 15.74
N ARG A 54 7.85 30.97 16.96
CA ARG A 54 8.19 32.39 17.20
C ARG A 54 9.56 32.82 16.65
N SER A 55 10.51 31.92 16.50
CA SER A 55 11.82 32.21 15.92
C SER A 55 11.79 32.30 14.40
N GLU A 56 10.81 31.66 13.74
CA GLU A 56 10.68 31.58 12.28
C GLU A 56 9.75 32.67 11.69
N VAL A 57 8.93 33.29 12.53
CA VAL A 57 8.05 34.39 12.09
C VAL A 57 8.88 35.62 11.78
N ALA A 58 8.60 36.28 10.67
CA ALA A 58 9.27 37.53 10.29
C ALA A 58 8.94 38.67 11.27
N GLY A 59 9.84 39.66 11.39
CA GLY A 59 9.69 40.80 12.29
C GLY A 59 10.28 40.56 13.68
N GLY A 60 9.95 41.35 14.68
CA GLY A 60 10.51 41.30 16.03
C GLY A 60 11.90 41.95 16.12
N GLY A 61 12.78 41.45 16.95
CA GLY A 61 14.13 42.01 17.17
C GLY A 61 14.17 43.19 18.16
N ARG A 62 13.19 44.11 18.12
CA ARG A 62 13.07 45.19 19.09
C ARG A 62 12.00 44.85 20.13
N LYS A 63 12.30 45.16 21.43
CA LYS A 63 11.31 45.07 22.52
C LYS A 63 10.21 46.12 22.28
N PRO A 64 8.90 45.74 22.35
CA PRO A 64 7.78 46.66 22.06
C PRO A 64 7.78 47.93 22.94
N TRP A 65 8.10 47.80 24.23
CA TRP A 65 8.20 48.85 25.20
C TRP A 65 9.13 48.49 26.33
N ARG A 66 9.54 49.48 27.13
CA ARG A 66 10.42 49.30 28.31
C ARG A 66 9.75 48.40 29.37
N GLN A 67 10.57 47.78 30.21
CA GLN A 67 10.15 46.73 31.16
C GLN A 67 9.18 47.20 32.23
N LYS A 68 9.32 48.46 32.70
CA LYS A 68 8.50 49.10 33.75
C LYS A 68 8.16 50.52 33.34
N GLY A 69 7.14 51.14 34.01
CA GLY A 69 6.76 52.54 33.82
C GLY A 69 5.91 52.81 32.58
N THR A 70 5.21 51.82 32.00
CA THR A 70 4.33 52.00 30.82
C THR A 70 2.85 51.73 31.15
N GLY A 71 2.54 51.22 32.35
CA GLY A 71 1.15 50.79 32.70
C GLY A 71 0.65 49.57 31.90
N ARG A 72 1.47 49.01 31.01
CA ARG A 72 1.10 47.86 30.14
C ARG A 72 1.72 46.56 30.63
N ALA A 73 1.16 45.43 30.21
CA ALA A 73 1.75 44.13 30.44
C ALA A 73 3.16 44.01 29.86
N ARG A 74 4.05 43.35 30.55
CA ARG A 74 5.45 43.16 30.10
C ARG A 74 5.49 42.31 28.85
N GLN A 75 6.14 42.77 27.78
CA GLN A 75 6.29 42.10 26.50
C GLN A 75 7.73 42.08 26.05
N GLY A 76 8.23 40.96 25.58
CA GLY A 76 9.59 40.81 25.06
C GLY A 76 9.68 40.88 23.55
N SER A 77 8.66 40.44 22.84
CA SER A 77 8.64 40.35 21.39
C SER A 77 7.22 40.37 20.85
N ILE A 78 6.99 40.97 19.71
CA ILE A 78 5.72 40.94 18.97
C ILE A 78 5.47 39.57 18.28
N ARG A 79 6.50 38.71 18.20
CA ARG A 79 6.39 37.35 17.65
C ARG A 79 5.87 36.33 18.66
N SER A 80 5.66 36.73 19.92
CA SER A 80 5.14 35.83 20.95
C SER A 80 3.74 35.33 20.59
N PRO A 81 3.37 34.08 20.97
CA PRO A 81 2.15 33.46 20.49
C PRO A 81 0.85 34.17 20.88
N GLN A 82 0.87 34.97 21.96
CA GLN A 82 -0.27 35.77 22.38
C GLN A 82 -0.51 36.99 21.47
N TRP A 83 0.42 37.33 20.61
CA TRP A 83 0.27 38.41 19.67
C TRP A 83 -0.38 37.96 18.36
N ARG A 84 -1.22 38.79 17.79
CA ARG A 84 -1.75 38.56 16.45
C ARG A 84 -0.60 38.53 15.44
N GLY A 85 -0.48 37.42 14.67
CA GLY A 85 0.66 37.20 13.79
C GLY A 85 1.91 36.67 14.47
N GLY A 86 1.86 36.33 15.76
CA GLY A 86 2.92 35.61 16.47
C GLY A 86 3.06 34.17 16.04
N GLY A 87 4.08 33.47 16.57
CA GLY A 87 4.35 32.06 16.25
C GLY A 87 3.38 31.11 16.93
N THR A 88 3.19 29.93 16.35
CA THR A 88 2.40 28.84 16.93
C THR A 88 3.24 28.07 17.93
N VAL A 89 2.72 27.75 19.14
CA VAL A 89 3.52 27.10 20.20
C VAL A 89 3.66 25.61 19.95
N PHE A 90 2.55 24.87 19.86
CA PHE A 90 2.51 23.42 19.69
C PHE A 90 1.91 23.03 18.33
N GLY A 91 2.32 23.75 17.28
CA GLY A 91 1.85 23.44 15.95
C GLY A 91 2.54 22.20 15.36
N PRO A 92 2.00 21.67 14.26
CA PRO A 92 2.60 20.52 13.59
C PRO A 92 3.99 20.87 13.07
N VAL A 93 4.88 19.89 13.19
CA VAL A 93 6.24 19.91 12.62
C VAL A 93 6.46 18.75 11.69
N PRO A 94 7.32 18.86 10.68
CA PRO A 94 7.63 17.75 9.80
C PRO A 94 8.13 16.54 10.60
N ARG A 95 7.51 15.38 10.35
CA ARG A 95 7.92 14.12 10.99
C ARG A 95 7.65 12.94 10.08
N SER A 96 8.40 11.86 10.25
CA SER A 96 8.07 10.58 9.67
C SER A 96 6.95 9.91 10.46
N TYR A 97 6.05 9.25 9.75
CA TYR A 97 4.98 8.42 10.32
C TYR A 97 5.27 6.94 10.17
N SER A 98 6.36 6.56 9.50
CA SER A 98 6.71 5.17 9.26
C SER A 98 7.18 4.49 10.56
N TYR A 99 6.71 3.26 10.76
CA TYR A 99 7.16 2.35 11.80
C TYR A 99 7.25 0.93 11.25
N LYS A 100 7.90 0.04 11.96
CA LYS A 100 8.12 -1.35 11.52
C LYS A 100 7.42 -2.33 12.45
N LEU A 101 6.66 -3.25 11.86
CA LEU A 101 6.17 -4.43 12.56
C LEU A 101 7.22 -5.56 12.56
N PRO A 102 7.21 -6.46 13.56
CA PRO A 102 8.07 -7.64 13.58
C PRO A 102 7.90 -8.50 12.32
N LYS A 103 8.98 -9.14 11.87
CA LYS A 103 8.96 -9.96 10.64
C LYS A 103 7.89 -11.05 10.67
N LYS A 104 7.74 -11.74 11.81
CA LYS A 104 6.73 -12.81 11.99
C LYS A 104 5.31 -12.28 11.83
N VAL A 105 5.00 -11.09 12.38
CA VAL A 105 3.69 -10.44 12.27
C VAL A 105 3.40 -10.06 10.81
N ARG A 106 4.37 -9.50 10.09
CA ARG A 106 4.22 -9.15 8.66
C ARG A 106 3.97 -10.38 7.78
N ARG A 107 4.72 -11.48 8.01
CA ARG A 107 4.50 -12.74 7.30
C ARG A 107 3.12 -13.31 7.58
N LEU A 108 2.69 -13.34 8.83
CA LEU A 108 1.36 -13.82 9.20
C LEU A 108 0.25 -12.96 8.56
N ALA A 109 0.43 -11.63 8.49
CA ALA A 109 -0.53 -10.73 7.84
C ALA A 109 -0.70 -11.04 6.36
N ILE A 110 0.41 -11.25 5.62
CA ILE A 110 0.34 -11.59 4.19
C ILE A 110 -0.30 -12.97 4.00
N LYS A 111 0.11 -13.97 4.77
CA LYS A 111 -0.49 -15.33 4.73
C LYS A 111 -2.00 -15.27 5.00
N SER A 112 -2.42 -14.51 6.01
CA SER A 112 -3.85 -14.31 6.34
C SER A 112 -4.62 -13.66 5.19
N ALA A 113 -4.05 -12.62 4.56
CA ALA A 113 -4.69 -11.95 3.43
C ALA A 113 -4.83 -12.87 2.20
N LEU A 114 -3.82 -13.67 1.89
CA LEU A 114 -3.87 -14.64 0.80
C LEU A 114 -4.89 -15.75 1.09
N SER A 115 -4.92 -16.28 2.31
CA SER A 115 -5.90 -17.31 2.72
C SER A 115 -7.34 -16.78 2.64
N THR A 116 -7.58 -15.51 2.98
CA THR A 116 -8.90 -14.88 2.82
C THR A 116 -9.32 -14.87 1.34
N LYS A 117 -8.40 -14.52 0.42
CA LYS A 117 -8.69 -14.52 -1.03
C LYS A 117 -9.02 -15.92 -1.57
N VAL A 118 -8.36 -16.94 -1.05
CA VAL A 118 -8.65 -18.34 -1.42
C VAL A 118 -10.01 -18.76 -0.87
N ALA A 119 -10.31 -18.47 0.41
CA ALA A 119 -11.58 -18.83 1.05
C ALA A 119 -12.80 -18.16 0.39
N GLU A 120 -12.61 -16.95 -0.16
CA GLU A 120 -13.62 -16.19 -0.89
C GLU A 120 -13.71 -16.56 -2.39
N GLU A 121 -12.92 -17.52 -2.88
CA GLU A 121 -12.81 -17.88 -4.30
C GLU A 121 -12.46 -16.67 -5.20
N ASN A 122 -11.65 -15.78 -4.67
CA ASN A 122 -11.22 -14.53 -5.31
C ASN A 122 -9.80 -14.62 -5.88
N ILE A 123 -9.24 -15.82 -6.00
CA ILE A 123 -7.94 -16.09 -6.61
C ILE A 123 -8.10 -16.78 -7.96
N LEU A 124 -7.33 -16.33 -8.95
CA LEU A 124 -7.22 -16.93 -10.27
C LEU A 124 -5.75 -17.21 -10.55
N VAL A 125 -5.43 -18.40 -11.04
CA VAL A 125 -4.05 -18.76 -11.38
C VAL A 125 -3.94 -18.95 -12.89
N LEU A 126 -3.00 -18.19 -13.49
CA LEU A 126 -2.67 -18.29 -14.90
C LEU A 126 -1.41 -19.15 -15.10
N GLU A 127 -1.40 -19.97 -16.12
CA GLU A 127 -0.22 -20.74 -16.50
C GLU A 127 0.94 -19.80 -16.87
N THR A 128 0.68 -18.87 -17.79
CA THR A 128 1.63 -17.85 -18.26
C THR A 128 0.91 -16.54 -18.53
N LEU A 129 1.63 -15.42 -18.42
CA LEU A 129 1.15 -14.10 -18.78
C LEU A 129 2.28 -13.36 -19.51
N SER A 130 2.14 -13.21 -20.83
CA SER A 130 3.12 -12.50 -21.67
C SER A 130 2.44 -11.80 -22.83
N PHE A 131 2.97 -10.64 -23.22
CA PHE A 131 2.51 -9.89 -24.39
C PHE A 131 3.72 -9.54 -25.27
N GLU A 132 3.58 -9.71 -26.59
CA GLU A 132 4.63 -9.35 -27.56
C GLU A 132 4.86 -7.84 -27.61
N ALA A 133 3.79 -7.04 -27.43
CA ALA A 133 3.82 -5.58 -27.41
C ALA A 133 2.92 -5.01 -26.31
N PRO A 134 3.26 -3.84 -25.74
CA PRO A 134 2.46 -3.21 -24.71
C PRO A 134 1.18 -2.62 -25.31
N LYS A 135 0.05 -3.31 -25.14
CA LYS A 135 -1.29 -2.89 -25.61
C LYS A 135 -2.35 -3.05 -24.52
N THR A 136 -3.02 -1.96 -24.15
CA THR A 136 -4.11 -1.96 -23.19
C THR A 136 -5.35 -2.70 -23.69
N LYS A 137 -5.57 -2.77 -25.02
CA LYS A 137 -6.71 -3.48 -25.63
C LYS A 137 -6.60 -4.98 -25.37
N ASP A 138 -5.42 -5.55 -25.58
CA ASP A 138 -5.17 -6.99 -25.39
C ASP A 138 -5.30 -7.38 -23.92
N PHE A 139 -4.80 -6.53 -23.02
CA PHE A 139 -4.99 -6.71 -21.57
C PHE A 139 -6.46 -6.65 -21.13
N LYS A 140 -7.25 -5.71 -21.68
CA LYS A 140 -8.69 -5.67 -21.43
C LYS A 140 -9.40 -6.92 -21.99
N GLY A 141 -8.94 -7.45 -23.12
CA GLY A 141 -9.43 -8.72 -23.67
C GLY A 141 -9.21 -9.88 -22.72
N LEU A 142 -8.00 -9.98 -22.12
CA LEU A 142 -7.67 -10.97 -21.10
C LEU A 142 -8.58 -10.86 -19.88
N LEU A 143 -8.76 -9.66 -19.30
CA LEU A 143 -9.64 -9.48 -18.14
C LEU A 143 -11.09 -9.89 -18.43
N LYS A 144 -11.60 -9.58 -19.63
CA LYS A 144 -12.93 -10.02 -20.08
C LYS A 144 -13.02 -11.55 -20.21
N GLY A 145 -11.98 -12.18 -20.77
CA GLY A 145 -11.89 -13.64 -20.86
C GLY A 145 -11.89 -14.33 -19.50
N LEU A 146 -11.31 -13.69 -18.49
CA LEU A 146 -11.30 -14.17 -17.10
C LEU A 146 -12.56 -13.74 -16.32
N SER A 147 -13.52 -13.06 -16.94
CA SER A 147 -14.74 -12.53 -16.28
C SER A 147 -14.42 -11.62 -15.08
N VAL A 148 -13.37 -10.78 -15.20
CA VAL A 148 -12.94 -9.87 -14.16
C VAL A 148 -13.34 -8.44 -14.52
N ASP A 149 -14.43 -7.95 -13.91
CA ASP A 149 -14.95 -6.60 -14.10
C ASP A 149 -14.66 -5.66 -12.91
N SER A 150 -14.10 -6.20 -11.83
CA SER A 150 -13.78 -5.48 -10.60
C SER A 150 -12.28 -5.18 -10.50
N LYS A 151 -11.85 -4.62 -9.37
CA LYS A 151 -10.42 -4.34 -9.11
C LYS A 151 -9.60 -5.63 -9.07
N ALA A 152 -8.53 -5.66 -9.85
CA ALA A 152 -7.66 -6.83 -9.97
C ALA A 152 -6.21 -6.52 -9.60
N LEU A 153 -5.65 -7.32 -8.70
CA LEU A 153 -4.22 -7.36 -8.42
C LEU A 153 -3.58 -8.49 -9.22
N ILE A 154 -2.61 -8.16 -10.04
CA ILE A 154 -1.90 -9.14 -10.85
C ILE A 154 -0.50 -9.31 -10.29
N VAL A 155 -0.13 -10.56 -10.06
CA VAL A 155 1.17 -10.93 -9.50
C VAL A 155 1.94 -11.76 -10.48
N THR A 156 3.09 -11.26 -10.88
CA THR A 156 4.05 -11.94 -11.74
C THR A 156 5.28 -12.38 -10.94
N ALA A 157 5.99 -13.39 -11.39
CA ALA A 157 7.22 -13.82 -10.72
C ALA A 157 8.27 -12.72 -10.76
N ASP A 158 8.52 -12.17 -11.95
CA ASP A 158 9.46 -11.08 -12.21
C ASP A 158 8.77 -9.94 -12.96
N ILE A 159 9.47 -8.82 -13.13
CA ILE A 159 8.94 -7.65 -13.84
C ILE A 159 8.91 -7.97 -15.33
N ASP A 160 7.70 -7.97 -15.91
CA ASP A 160 7.51 -7.94 -17.36
C ASP A 160 7.04 -6.53 -17.76
N GLU A 161 7.89 -5.81 -18.48
CA GLU A 161 7.63 -4.43 -18.89
C GLU A 161 6.39 -4.33 -19.79
N ASN A 162 6.19 -5.28 -20.72
CA ASN A 162 5.05 -5.28 -21.61
C ASN A 162 3.74 -5.47 -20.85
N VAL A 163 3.71 -6.37 -19.86
CA VAL A 163 2.56 -6.59 -18.97
C VAL A 163 2.29 -5.34 -18.15
N ALA A 164 3.30 -4.77 -17.50
CA ALA A 164 3.17 -3.59 -16.66
C ALA A 164 2.66 -2.37 -17.45
N LEU A 165 3.22 -2.10 -18.63
CA LEU A 165 2.80 -1.01 -19.52
C LEU A 165 1.38 -1.20 -20.06
N SER A 166 0.97 -2.45 -20.34
CA SER A 166 -0.36 -2.78 -20.83
C SER A 166 -1.45 -2.58 -19.76
N ALA A 167 -1.12 -2.86 -18.50
CA ALA A 167 -2.07 -2.82 -17.39
C ALA A 167 -2.19 -1.44 -16.72
N ARG A 168 -1.09 -0.68 -16.59
CA ARG A 168 -1.02 0.53 -15.73
C ARG A 168 -2.06 1.62 -16.05
N ASN A 169 -2.55 1.68 -17.28
CA ASN A 169 -3.56 2.67 -17.69
C ASN A 169 -5.00 2.23 -17.41
N ILE A 170 -5.21 1.02 -16.90
CA ILE A 170 -6.55 0.49 -16.62
C ILE A 170 -6.91 0.82 -15.16
N PRO A 171 -7.99 1.58 -14.89
CA PRO A 171 -8.39 1.91 -13.53
C PRO A 171 -8.71 0.64 -12.73
N GLY A 172 -8.23 0.56 -11.49
CA GLY A 172 -8.48 -0.58 -10.60
C GLY A 172 -7.62 -1.82 -10.87
N VAL A 173 -6.68 -1.76 -11.81
CA VAL A 173 -5.74 -2.85 -12.10
C VAL A 173 -4.34 -2.45 -11.64
N THR A 174 -3.72 -3.30 -10.85
CA THR A 174 -2.34 -3.10 -10.38
C THR A 174 -1.52 -4.36 -10.67
N VAL A 175 -0.30 -4.17 -11.18
CA VAL A 175 0.65 -5.27 -11.41
C VAL A 175 1.79 -5.14 -10.41
N VAL A 176 2.09 -6.23 -9.73
CA VAL A 176 3.20 -6.31 -8.76
C VAL A 176 3.98 -7.60 -8.97
N THR A 177 5.23 -7.61 -8.53
CA THR A 177 6.01 -8.84 -8.48
C THR A 177 5.72 -9.64 -7.22
N ALA A 178 6.03 -10.94 -7.22
CA ALA A 178 5.89 -11.81 -6.06
C ALA A 178 6.59 -11.27 -4.81
N ASN A 179 7.76 -10.65 -4.97
CA ASN A 179 8.49 -10.00 -3.86
C ASN A 179 7.87 -8.68 -3.39
N GLY A 180 7.06 -8.03 -4.23
CA GLY A 180 6.44 -6.74 -3.96
C GLY A 180 5.02 -6.82 -3.39
N ILE A 181 4.47 -8.01 -3.20
CA ILE A 181 3.13 -8.21 -2.65
C ILE A 181 2.99 -7.51 -1.29
N SER A 182 1.96 -6.70 -1.14
CA SER A 182 1.61 -6.05 0.12
C SER A 182 0.21 -6.45 0.61
N VAL A 183 0.02 -6.46 1.93
CA VAL A 183 -1.30 -6.73 2.53
C VAL A 183 -2.34 -5.71 2.05
N LEU A 184 -1.94 -4.45 1.95
CA LEU A 184 -2.81 -3.36 1.50
C LEU A 184 -3.30 -3.60 0.06
N ASP A 185 -2.40 -4.02 -0.84
CA ASP A 185 -2.75 -4.28 -2.23
C ASP A 185 -3.69 -5.47 -2.35
N VAL A 186 -3.39 -6.59 -1.65
CA VAL A 186 -4.25 -7.78 -1.66
C VAL A 186 -5.66 -7.48 -1.16
N LEU A 187 -5.80 -6.70 -0.08
CA LEU A 187 -7.10 -6.35 0.48
C LEU A 187 -7.85 -5.26 -0.31
N ASN A 188 -7.12 -4.37 -1.00
CA ASN A 188 -7.73 -3.27 -1.78
C ASN A 188 -8.32 -3.73 -3.12
N HIS A 189 -7.89 -4.88 -3.63
CA HIS A 189 -8.36 -5.45 -4.87
C HIS A 189 -9.31 -6.62 -4.60
N ASP A 190 -10.36 -6.75 -5.42
CA ASP A 190 -11.36 -7.80 -5.26
C ASP A 190 -10.82 -9.15 -5.74
N LYS A 191 -10.21 -9.18 -6.92
CA LYS A 191 -9.63 -10.39 -7.51
C LYS A 191 -8.10 -10.37 -7.45
N LEU A 192 -7.52 -11.50 -7.11
CA LEU A 192 -6.09 -11.76 -7.13
C LEU A 192 -5.77 -12.71 -8.30
N ILE A 193 -4.98 -12.25 -9.25
CA ILE A 193 -4.55 -13.03 -10.42
C ILE A 193 -3.05 -13.29 -10.26
N MET A 194 -2.65 -14.54 -10.22
CA MET A 194 -1.25 -14.93 -10.06
C MET A 194 -0.81 -15.81 -11.23
N THR A 195 0.42 -15.65 -11.69
CA THR A 195 1.03 -16.64 -12.58
C THR A 195 1.48 -17.86 -11.77
N LYS A 196 1.53 -19.04 -12.37
CA LYS A 196 2.03 -20.27 -11.71
C LYS A 196 3.42 -20.04 -11.08
N GLN A 197 4.33 -19.43 -11.83
CA GLN A 197 5.67 -19.11 -11.33
C GLN A 197 5.64 -18.09 -10.16
N ALA A 198 4.67 -17.16 -10.14
CA ALA A 198 4.51 -16.23 -9.02
C ALA A 198 4.01 -16.95 -7.76
N VAL A 199 3.15 -17.94 -7.87
CA VAL A 199 2.71 -18.76 -6.73
C VAL A 199 3.91 -19.48 -6.13
N GLU A 200 4.69 -20.18 -6.93
CA GLU A 200 5.90 -20.90 -6.48
C GLU A 200 6.89 -19.95 -5.78
N LYS A 201 7.11 -18.76 -6.34
CA LYS A 201 8.00 -17.76 -5.75
C LYS A 201 7.47 -17.16 -4.44
N VAL A 202 6.16 -16.93 -4.33
CA VAL A 202 5.52 -16.48 -3.09
C VAL A 202 5.62 -17.56 -2.01
N GLU A 203 5.47 -18.83 -2.37
CA GLU A 203 5.64 -19.95 -1.45
C GLU A 203 7.07 -20.04 -0.91
N GLU A 204 8.07 -19.87 -1.76
CA GLU A 204 9.48 -19.83 -1.37
C GLU A 204 9.78 -18.68 -0.39
N VAL A 205 9.29 -17.47 -0.67
CA VAL A 205 9.55 -16.26 0.16
C VAL A 205 8.84 -16.32 1.52
N LEU A 206 7.67 -16.96 1.59
CA LEU A 206 6.84 -17.01 2.80
C LEU A 206 7.02 -18.29 3.62
N ALA A 207 7.70 -19.26 3.09
CA ALA A 207 8.03 -20.51 3.80
C ALA A 207 8.73 -20.29 5.16
#